data_1e5dbc779bd53dffad03cb1a9acb2bd4
#
_entry.id   1e5dbc779bd53dffad03cb1a9acb2bd4
#
_cell.length_a   1.000
_cell.length_b   1.000
_cell.length_c   1.000
_cell.angle_alpha   90.00
_cell.angle_beta   90.00
_cell.angle_gamma   90.00
#
_symmetry.space_group_name_H-M   'P 1'
#
loop_
_entity.id
_entity.type
_entity.pdbx_description
1 polymer ?
#
loop_
_entity_poly.entity_id
_entity_poly.type
_entity_poly.pdbx_seq_one_letter_code
_entity_poly.pdbx_strand_id
1 'polypeptide(L)'
;MPLRTASGSIAPLAAAALFAITLAACTSSTALVTKRTQGYEISDSAMAQIRPGQSQQLVTLVLGSPQSTNTFGDQSAWYYVETKVRQTAFGMTMIESRTVLVVYFDKNKKVVDKAVYGLQDGKTIAIESRRTPSFGEDRTFIDQILQSF
;
A
#
# COMPACT_ATOMS: atom_id res chain seq x y z
N MET A 1 64.83 -38.20 33.50
CA MET A 1 63.95 -38.03 32.30
C MET A 1 62.84 -37.17 32.73
N PRO A 2 62.70 -35.90 32.28
CA PRO A 2 61.59 -35.06 32.59
C PRO A 2 60.48 -35.21 31.54
N LEU A 3 59.28 -35.46 31.94
CA LEU A 3 58.06 -35.44 31.13
C LEU A 3 57.78 -33.99 30.68
N ARG A 4 57.84 -33.77 29.37
CA ARG A 4 57.31 -32.53 28.75
C ARG A 4 55.75 -32.58 28.70
N THR A 5 55.08 -31.83 29.53
CA THR A 5 53.68 -31.53 29.41
C THR A 5 53.53 -30.57 28.24
N ALA A 6 52.94 -31.04 27.14
CA ALA A 6 52.52 -30.20 26.02
C ALA A 6 51.21 -29.49 26.46
N SER A 7 51.35 -28.26 26.97
CA SER A 7 50.24 -27.34 27.17
C SER A 7 49.80 -26.81 25.79
N GLY A 8 48.93 -27.54 25.12
CA GLY A 8 48.30 -27.06 23.89
C GLY A 8 47.43 -25.86 24.21
N SER A 9 47.82 -24.69 23.70
CA SER A 9 47.07 -23.43 23.87
C SER A 9 45.72 -23.48 23.12
N ILE A 10 44.69 -23.92 23.86
CA ILE A 10 43.30 -23.94 23.38
C ILE A 10 42.71 -22.51 23.40
N ALA A 11 43.37 -21.60 24.13
CA ALA A 11 42.91 -20.21 24.29
C ALA A 11 42.73 -19.42 22.99
N PRO A 12 43.58 -19.48 21.96
CA PRO A 12 43.39 -18.72 20.74
C PRO A 12 42.26 -19.26 19.88
N LEU A 13 41.98 -20.57 19.92
CA LEU A 13 40.88 -21.19 19.19
C LEU A 13 39.52 -20.82 19.80
N ALA A 14 39.44 -20.77 21.14
CA ALA A 14 38.22 -20.34 21.82
C ALA A 14 37.91 -18.85 21.60
N ALA A 15 38.95 -17.99 21.59
CA ALA A 15 38.78 -16.57 21.29
C ALA A 15 38.33 -16.32 19.84
N ALA A 16 38.86 -17.05 18.89
CA ALA A 16 38.46 -16.96 17.48
C ALA A 16 37.03 -17.43 17.25
N ALA A 17 36.59 -18.49 17.94
CA ALA A 17 35.20 -18.97 17.85
C ALA A 17 34.21 -17.98 18.47
N LEU A 18 34.52 -17.33 19.58
CA LEU A 18 33.69 -16.29 20.20
C LEU A 18 33.59 -15.06 19.28
N PHE A 19 34.65 -14.65 18.60
CA PHE A 19 34.64 -13.53 17.68
C PHE A 19 33.82 -13.81 16.42
N ALA A 20 33.83 -15.05 15.92
CA ALA A 20 32.99 -15.47 14.78
C ALA A 20 31.49 -15.47 15.11
N ILE A 21 31.11 -15.86 16.34
CA ILE A 21 29.70 -15.86 16.78
C ILE A 21 29.16 -14.43 16.93
N THR A 22 29.98 -13.47 17.36
CA THR A 22 29.53 -12.06 17.47
C THR A 22 29.33 -11.39 16.12
N LEU A 23 30.08 -11.76 15.07
CA LEU A 23 29.86 -11.26 13.71
C LEU A 23 28.58 -11.82 13.08
N ALA A 24 28.18 -13.03 13.41
CA ALA A 24 26.97 -13.65 12.89
C ALA A 24 25.67 -13.00 13.44
N ALA A 25 25.73 -12.35 14.60
CA ALA A 25 24.58 -11.67 15.21
C ALA A 25 24.19 -10.35 14.50
N CYS A 26 25.05 -9.80 13.63
CA CYS A 26 24.79 -8.56 12.89
C CYS A 26 24.12 -8.76 11.52
N THR A 27 23.75 -9.97 11.14
CA THR A 27 22.96 -10.25 9.94
C THR A 27 21.44 -10.16 10.22
N SER A 28 21.01 -9.20 11.06
CA SER A 28 19.64 -8.71 10.93
C SER A 28 19.55 -8.05 9.57
N SER A 29 18.80 -8.68 8.67
CA SER A 29 18.49 -8.20 7.33
C SER A 29 18.02 -6.76 7.40
N THR A 30 18.95 -5.82 7.30
CA THR A 30 18.62 -4.43 6.99
C THR A 30 18.01 -4.48 5.59
N ALA A 31 16.71 -4.55 5.54
CA ALA A 31 16.00 -4.47 4.27
C ALA A 31 16.41 -3.13 3.64
N LEU A 32 17.31 -3.18 2.63
CA LEU A 32 17.77 -2.00 1.89
C LEU A 32 16.62 -1.27 1.22
N VAL A 33 15.43 -1.87 1.25
CA VAL A 33 14.20 -1.35 0.67
C VAL A 33 13.04 -1.66 1.62
N THR A 34 12.33 -0.63 2.07
CA THR A 34 11.11 -0.75 2.86
C THR A 34 9.92 -0.36 2.00
N LYS A 35 8.89 -1.22 1.97
CA LYS A 35 7.62 -0.90 1.33
C LYS A 35 6.68 -0.29 2.37
N ARG A 36 6.00 0.79 2.01
CA ARG A 36 5.02 1.47 2.86
C ARG A 36 3.77 1.81 2.06
N THR A 37 2.61 1.71 2.69
CA THR A 37 1.36 2.24 2.15
C THR A 37 1.15 3.64 2.72
N GLN A 38 0.84 4.60 1.85
CA GLN A 38 0.45 5.96 2.19
C GLN A 38 -1.01 6.19 1.77
N GLY A 39 -1.73 6.96 2.56
CA GLY A 39 -3.14 7.22 2.35
C GLY A 39 -4.01 6.09 2.91
N TYR A 40 -5.07 5.75 2.18
CA TYR A 40 -6.01 4.70 2.56
C TYR A 40 -5.47 3.32 2.14
N GLU A 41 -5.60 2.32 2.99
CA GLU A 41 -5.29 0.94 2.62
C GLU A 41 -6.54 0.25 2.07
N ILE A 42 -6.54 0.02 0.75
CA ILE A 42 -7.66 -0.61 0.05
C ILE A 42 -7.58 -2.11 0.27
N SER A 43 -8.42 -2.66 1.16
CA SER A 43 -8.50 -4.09 1.40
C SER A 43 -9.67 -4.72 0.66
N ASP A 44 -9.45 -5.91 0.10
CA ASP A 44 -10.50 -6.68 -0.58
C ASP A 44 -11.69 -6.98 0.34
N SER A 45 -11.43 -7.21 1.62
CA SER A 45 -12.46 -7.45 2.63
C SER A 45 -13.35 -6.24 2.87
N ALA A 46 -12.78 -5.02 2.93
CA ALA A 46 -13.54 -3.79 3.05
C ALA A 46 -14.34 -3.51 1.76
N MET A 47 -13.71 -3.70 0.60
CA MET A 47 -14.41 -3.55 -0.69
C MET A 47 -15.58 -4.52 -0.83
N ALA A 48 -15.44 -5.77 -0.40
CA ALA A 48 -16.51 -6.77 -0.46
C ALA A 48 -17.73 -6.41 0.39
N GLN A 49 -17.55 -5.62 1.44
CA GLN A 49 -18.62 -5.13 2.30
C GLN A 49 -19.43 -4.00 1.67
N ILE A 50 -18.88 -3.27 0.72
CA ILE A 50 -19.57 -2.16 0.05
C ILE A 50 -20.45 -2.72 -1.07
N ARG A 51 -21.75 -2.57 -0.92
CA ARG A 51 -22.79 -3.10 -1.85
C ARG A 51 -23.78 -2.01 -2.27
N PRO A 52 -24.35 -2.10 -3.47
CA PRO A 52 -25.42 -1.20 -3.89
C PRO A 52 -26.57 -1.13 -2.89
N GLY A 53 -27.14 0.06 -2.73
CA GLY A 53 -28.23 0.34 -1.81
C GLY A 53 -27.82 0.75 -0.39
N GLN A 54 -26.55 0.60 -0.01
CA GLN A 54 -26.05 1.03 1.30
C GLN A 54 -25.99 2.56 1.41
N SER A 55 -26.13 3.08 2.65
CA SER A 55 -26.03 4.51 2.92
C SER A 55 -24.58 4.99 2.98
N GLN A 56 -24.36 6.28 2.76
CA GLN A 56 -23.04 6.92 2.96
C GLN A 56 -22.50 6.71 4.38
N GLN A 57 -23.37 6.70 5.40
CA GLN A 57 -22.96 6.46 6.78
C GLN A 57 -22.35 5.07 6.96
N LEU A 58 -22.95 4.04 6.33
CA LEU A 58 -22.41 2.69 6.37
C LEU A 58 -21.06 2.61 5.65
N VAL A 59 -20.92 3.29 4.51
CA VAL A 59 -19.64 3.37 3.78
C VAL A 59 -18.57 4.04 4.64
N THR A 60 -18.92 5.14 5.34
CA THR A 60 -18.01 5.80 6.29
C THR A 60 -17.62 4.88 7.46
N LEU A 61 -18.54 4.06 7.92
CA LEU A 61 -18.24 3.10 9.01
C LEU A 61 -17.23 2.02 8.56
N VAL A 62 -17.34 1.58 7.30
CA VAL A 62 -16.48 0.50 6.74
C VAL A 62 -15.15 1.04 6.22
N LEU A 63 -15.19 2.13 5.44
CA LEU A 63 -14.03 2.69 4.75
C LEU A 63 -13.44 3.94 5.44
N GLY A 64 -14.14 4.50 6.42
CA GLY A 64 -13.76 5.80 6.98
C GLY A 64 -14.18 6.97 6.09
N SER A 65 -13.64 8.15 6.40
CA SER A 65 -13.89 9.36 5.60
C SER A 65 -13.13 9.32 4.28
N PRO A 66 -13.76 9.71 3.16
CA PRO A 66 -13.08 9.77 1.87
C PRO A 66 -12.00 10.86 1.87
N GLN A 67 -10.96 10.68 1.08
CA GLN A 67 -9.90 11.68 0.89
C GLN A 67 -10.35 12.82 -0.03
N SER A 68 -11.24 12.52 -0.96
CA SER A 68 -11.83 13.52 -1.85
C SER A 68 -13.25 13.12 -2.22
N THR A 69 -14.05 14.11 -2.55
CA THR A 69 -15.44 13.93 -3.03
C THR A 69 -15.69 14.80 -4.24
N ASN A 70 -16.50 14.32 -5.17
CA ASN A 70 -16.97 15.11 -6.28
C ASN A 70 -18.46 14.85 -6.51
N THR A 71 -19.16 15.80 -7.16
CA THR A 71 -20.59 15.70 -7.47
C THR A 71 -20.79 15.94 -8.95
N PHE A 72 -21.49 15.03 -9.60
CA PHE A 72 -21.79 15.06 -11.03
C PHE A 72 -23.32 15.02 -11.20
N GLY A 73 -23.93 16.17 -11.39
CA GLY A 73 -25.39 16.27 -11.45
C GLY A 73 -26.03 15.74 -10.16
N ASP A 74 -26.85 14.70 -10.26
CA ASP A 74 -27.57 14.08 -9.13
C ASP A 74 -26.75 12.95 -8.44
N GLN A 75 -25.52 12.71 -8.86
CA GLN A 75 -24.66 11.68 -8.30
C GLN A 75 -23.45 12.29 -7.60
N SER A 76 -22.98 11.63 -6.56
CA SER A 76 -21.73 11.98 -5.90
C SER A 76 -20.77 10.78 -5.92
N ALA A 77 -19.48 11.08 -5.99
CA ALA A 77 -18.42 10.10 -5.94
C ALA A 77 -17.48 10.39 -4.77
N TRP A 78 -17.13 9.36 -4.05
CA TRP A 78 -16.15 9.38 -2.96
C TRP A 78 -14.90 8.63 -3.35
N TYR A 79 -13.74 9.25 -3.17
CA TYR A 79 -12.45 8.74 -3.61
C TYR A 79 -11.58 8.37 -2.41
N TYR A 80 -11.06 7.15 -2.44
CA TYR A 80 -10.10 6.60 -1.49
C TYR A 80 -8.82 6.26 -2.24
N VAL A 81 -7.70 6.88 -1.88
CA VAL A 81 -6.43 6.74 -2.60
C VAL A 81 -5.43 5.95 -1.78
N GLU A 82 -4.97 4.85 -2.33
CA GLU A 82 -3.86 4.07 -1.81
C GLU A 82 -2.62 4.37 -2.64
N THR A 83 -1.51 4.70 -1.99
CA THR A 83 -0.21 4.85 -2.64
C THR A 83 0.78 3.91 -1.99
N LYS A 84 1.31 2.95 -2.74
CA LYS A 84 2.39 2.08 -2.30
C LYS A 84 3.71 2.70 -2.69
N VAL A 85 4.55 2.95 -1.69
CA VAL A 85 5.87 3.54 -1.89
C VAL A 85 6.95 2.57 -1.48
N ARG A 86 8.06 2.63 -2.20
CA ARG A 86 9.30 1.94 -1.89
C ARG A 86 10.32 2.97 -1.43
N GLN A 87 10.79 2.81 -0.20
CA GLN A 87 11.83 3.65 0.37
C GLN A 87 13.14 2.88 0.41
N THR A 88 14.19 3.45 -0.18
CA THR A 88 15.55 2.89 -0.12
C THR A 88 16.25 3.29 1.17
N ALA A 89 17.29 2.55 1.56
CA ALA A 89 18.12 2.87 2.72
C ALA A 89 18.77 4.26 2.64
N PHE A 90 18.92 4.81 1.45
CA PHE A 90 19.46 6.16 1.20
C PHE A 90 18.40 7.26 1.29
N GLY A 91 17.17 6.94 1.74
CA GLY A 91 16.10 7.91 1.91
C GLY A 91 15.32 8.27 0.63
N MET A 92 15.67 7.69 -0.51
CA MET A 92 14.90 7.90 -1.75
C MET A 92 13.54 7.17 -1.65
N THR A 93 12.46 7.89 -1.92
CA THR A 93 11.11 7.35 -1.98
C THR A 93 10.67 7.27 -3.43
N MET A 94 10.26 6.08 -3.86
CA MET A 94 9.72 5.84 -5.20
C MET A 94 8.29 5.32 -5.08
N ILE A 95 7.39 5.84 -5.89
CA ILE A 95 6.02 5.33 -5.95
C ILE A 95 6.05 4.03 -6.74
N GLU A 96 5.57 2.96 -6.10
CA GLU A 96 5.46 1.64 -6.72
C GLU A 96 4.12 1.47 -7.44
N SER A 97 3.04 1.91 -6.80
CA SER A 97 1.70 1.90 -7.39
C SER A 97 0.79 2.90 -6.70
N ARG A 98 -0.20 3.37 -7.43
CA ARG A 98 -1.32 4.15 -6.90
C ARG A 98 -2.62 3.53 -7.38
N THR A 99 -3.54 3.37 -6.44
CA THR A 99 -4.86 2.81 -6.68
C THR A 99 -5.90 3.75 -6.13
N VAL A 100 -6.99 3.95 -6.85
CA VAL A 100 -8.13 4.78 -6.44
C VAL A 100 -9.36 3.90 -6.39
N LEU A 101 -9.94 3.76 -5.20
CA LEU A 101 -11.29 3.21 -5.03
C LEU A 101 -12.29 4.36 -5.10
N VAL A 102 -13.26 4.24 -5.96
CA VAL A 102 -14.37 5.19 -6.10
C VAL A 102 -15.67 4.52 -5.69
N VAL A 103 -16.44 5.17 -4.84
CA VAL A 103 -17.79 4.75 -4.45
C VAL A 103 -18.78 5.80 -4.95
N TYR A 104 -19.70 5.39 -5.80
CA TYR A 104 -20.71 6.25 -6.40
C TYR A 104 -22.02 6.19 -5.63
N PHE A 105 -22.63 7.33 -5.41
CA PHE A 105 -23.89 7.48 -4.72
C PHE A 105 -24.93 8.19 -5.60
N ASP A 106 -26.19 7.80 -5.41
CA ASP A 106 -27.33 8.48 -6.01
C ASP A 106 -27.74 9.74 -5.21
N LYS A 107 -28.77 10.45 -5.70
CA LYS A 107 -29.38 11.60 -5.02
C LYS A 107 -29.90 11.31 -3.60
N ASN A 108 -30.19 10.04 -3.29
CA ASN A 108 -30.67 9.60 -1.97
C ASN A 108 -29.51 9.19 -1.07
N LYS A 109 -28.25 9.47 -1.46
CA LYS A 109 -27.05 9.10 -0.72
C LYS A 109 -26.92 7.58 -0.52
N LYS A 110 -27.36 6.80 -1.51
CA LYS A 110 -27.24 5.34 -1.56
C LYS A 110 -26.18 4.95 -2.56
N VAL A 111 -25.36 3.94 -2.20
CA VAL A 111 -24.36 3.36 -3.10
C VAL A 111 -25.06 2.83 -4.34
N VAL A 112 -24.65 3.29 -5.50
CA VAL A 112 -25.09 2.79 -6.81
C VAL A 112 -24.10 1.76 -7.31
N ASP A 113 -22.80 2.10 -7.22
CA ASP A 113 -21.71 1.26 -7.72
C ASP A 113 -20.38 1.62 -7.06
N LYS A 114 -19.36 0.81 -7.30
CA LYS A 114 -17.98 1.07 -6.94
C LYS A 114 -17.05 0.67 -8.08
N ALA A 115 -15.91 1.32 -8.17
CA ALA A 115 -14.89 1.00 -9.15
C ALA A 115 -13.49 1.18 -8.56
N VAL A 116 -12.53 0.41 -9.04
CA VAL A 116 -11.12 0.51 -8.67
C VAL A 116 -10.32 0.83 -9.93
N TYR A 117 -9.54 1.88 -9.85
CA TYR A 117 -8.68 2.36 -10.94
C TYR A 117 -7.22 2.33 -10.50
N GLY A 118 -6.34 2.08 -11.44
CA GLY A 118 -4.90 2.10 -11.25
C GLY A 118 -4.18 2.65 -12.46
N LEU A 119 -2.86 2.81 -12.35
CA LEU A 119 -2.00 3.15 -13.49
C LEU A 119 -1.29 1.90 -14.01
N GLN A 120 -1.32 1.73 -15.32
CA GLN A 120 -0.49 0.77 -16.03
C GLN A 120 0.15 1.49 -17.22
N ASP A 121 1.48 1.47 -17.28
CA ASP A 121 2.26 2.15 -18.33
C ASP A 121 1.88 3.64 -18.49
N GLY A 122 1.61 4.33 -17.36
CA GLY A 122 1.20 5.74 -17.35
C GLY A 122 -0.24 6.00 -17.81
N LYS A 123 -1.02 4.94 -18.04
CA LYS A 123 -2.43 5.05 -18.43
C LYS A 123 -3.34 4.56 -17.31
N THR A 124 -4.42 5.29 -17.09
CA THR A 124 -5.47 4.88 -16.15
C THR A 124 -6.22 3.68 -16.70
N ILE A 125 -6.23 2.60 -15.93
CA ILE A 125 -6.99 1.39 -16.20
C ILE A 125 -8.01 1.16 -15.10
N ALA A 126 -9.20 0.66 -15.45
CA ALA A 126 -10.16 0.13 -14.49
C ALA A 126 -9.73 -1.29 -14.11
N ILE A 127 -9.36 -1.49 -12.85
CA ILE A 127 -9.00 -2.80 -12.30
C ILE A 127 -10.28 -3.59 -12.00
N GLU A 128 -11.26 -2.93 -11.38
CA GLU A 128 -12.59 -3.46 -11.12
C GLU A 128 -13.62 -2.38 -11.39
N SER A 129 -14.48 -2.58 -12.38
CA SER A 129 -15.61 -1.68 -12.68
C SER A 129 -16.69 -2.44 -13.41
N ARG A 130 -17.93 -2.27 -12.94
CA ARG A 130 -19.14 -2.75 -13.63
C ARG A 130 -19.76 -1.69 -14.52
N ARG A 131 -19.31 -0.44 -14.39
CA ARG A 131 -19.81 0.70 -15.17
C ARG A 131 -18.93 0.93 -16.40
N THR A 132 -19.57 1.18 -17.52
CA THR A 132 -18.94 1.90 -18.61
C THR A 132 -18.71 3.33 -18.14
N PRO A 133 -17.51 3.91 -18.20
CA PRO A 133 -17.26 5.29 -17.80
C PRO A 133 -18.11 6.22 -18.69
N SER A 134 -19.27 6.63 -18.18
CA SER A 134 -20.23 7.44 -18.94
C SER A 134 -19.99 8.94 -18.77
N PHE A 135 -19.16 9.33 -17.81
CA PHE A 135 -18.92 10.72 -17.46
C PHE A 135 -17.45 11.08 -17.69
N GLY A 136 -17.18 11.84 -18.74
CA GLY A 136 -15.83 12.31 -19.08
C GLY A 136 -15.19 13.11 -17.94
N GLU A 137 -15.97 13.83 -17.15
CA GLU A 137 -15.50 14.62 -16.00
C GLU A 137 -14.95 13.73 -14.87
N ASP A 138 -15.63 12.61 -14.56
CA ASP A 138 -15.17 11.67 -13.53
C ASP A 138 -13.82 11.03 -13.93
N ARG A 139 -13.70 10.63 -15.19
CA ARG A 139 -12.44 10.07 -15.71
C ARG A 139 -11.29 11.07 -15.64
N THR A 140 -11.54 12.31 -16.00
CA THR A 140 -10.52 13.37 -15.94
C THR A 140 -10.05 13.59 -14.50
N PHE A 141 -10.96 13.57 -13.54
CA PHE A 141 -10.63 13.71 -12.12
C PHE A 141 -9.82 12.52 -11.59
N ILE A 142 -10.21 11.30 -11.95
CA ILE A 142 -9.45 10.07 -11.61
C ILE A 142 -8.05 10.11 -12.23
N ASP A 143 -7.93 10.49 -13.50
CA ASP A 143 -6.65 10.65 -14.19
C ASP A 143 -5.77 11.68 -13.47
N GLN A 144 -6.33 12.79 -13.04
CA GLN A 144 -5.63 13.82 -12.29
C GLN A 144 -5.13 13.30 -10.93
N ILE A 145 -5.95 12.56 -10.19
CA ILE A 145 -5.53 11.95 -8.92
C ILE A 145 -4.40 10.94 -9.16
N LEU A 146 -4.52 10.09 -10.17
CA LEU A 146 -3.53 9.05 -10.45
C LEU A 146 -2.20 9.60 -10.96
N GLN A 147 -2.23 10.71 -11.72
CA GLN A 147 -1.05 11.33 -12.35
C GLN A 147 -0.46 12.51 -11.54
N SER A 148 -1.02 12.85 -10.39
CA SER A 148 -0.59 14.00 -9.57
C SER A 148 0.74 13.75 -8.85
N PHE A 149 1.84 13.73 -9.63
CA PHE A 149 3.23 13.72 -9.14
C PHE A 149 4.13 14.46 -10.09
#